data_af558d95621a82b64cb60718c315ee95
#
_entry.id   af558d95621a82b64cb60718c315ee95
#
_cell.length_a   1.000
_cell.length_b   1.000
_cell.length_c   1.000
_cell.angle_alpha   90.00
_cell.angle_beta   90.00
_cell.angle_gamma   90.00
#
_symmetry.space_group_name_H-M   'P 1'
#
loop_
_entity.id
_entity.type
_entity.pdbx_description
1 polymer ?
#
loop_
_entity_poly.entity_id
_entity_poly.type
_entity_poly.pdbx_seq_one_letter_code
_entity_poly.pdbx_strand_id
1 'polypeptide(L)'
;MAHEFNGSAVIERPIDEVFAFLADGTNDPKFSPRVQEIRKTTDTPIAVGTVFESKVKDAGMTTSRRFELTAFEAPTKIRWAERSKNIVTVPDGGYDLEKVTDTQTKVTIHNTFEGHGFGKLIVGFATRAAVKDAPAFAERIKSAVEAA
;
A
#
# COMPACT_ATOMS: atom_id res chain seq x y z
N MET A 1 8.50 20.44 -1.78
CA MET A 1 8.73 19.22 -2.59
C MET A 1 7.86 18.10 -2.07
N ALA A 2 7.19 17.43 -3.00
CA ALA A 2 6.41 16.26 -2.63
C ALA A 2 7.33 15.10 -2.25
N HIS A 3 7.03 14.45 -1.12
CA HIS A 3 7.68 13.23 -0.68
C HIS A 3 6.76 12.06 -1.06
N GLU A 4 6.93 11.55 -2.27
CA GLU A 4 6.05 10.50 -2.78
C GLU A 4 6.81 9.47 -3.60
N PHE A 5 6.26 8.25 -3.69
CA PHE A 5 6.72 7.26 -4.64
C PHE A 5 5.53 6.65 -5.38
N ASN A 6 5.81 6.11 -6.55
CA ASN A 6 4.87 5.26 -7.25
C ASN A 6 5.64 4.16 -8.01
N GLY A 7 4.94 3.05 -8.23
CA GLY A 7 5.47 1.94 -9.00
C GLY A 7 4.32 1.23 -9.68
N SER A 8 4.59 0.62 -10.83
CA SER A 8 3.55 -0.08 -11.58
C SER A 8 4.07 -1.39 -12.18
N ALA A 9 3.15 -2.32 -12.38
CA ALA A 9 3.41 -3.59 -13.04
C ALA A 9 2.14 -4.05 -13.77
N VAL A 10 2.34 -4.85 -14.81
CA VAL A 10 1.24 -5.54 -15.51
C VAL A 10 1.14 -6.94 -14.92
N ILE A 11 -0.01 -7.26 -14.36
CA ILE A 11 -0.29 -8.53 -13.69
C ILE A 11 -1.10 -9.41 -14.63
N GLU A 12 -0.69 -10.67 -14.77
CA GLU A 12 -1.33 -11.65 -15.66
C GLU A 12 -2.56 -12.27 -14.99
N ARG A 13 -3.51 -11.40 -14.58
CA ARG A 13 -4.79 -11.78 -13.96
C ARG A 13 -5.87 -10.77 -14.34
N PRO A 14 -7.15 -11.19 -14.39
CA PRO A 14 -8.26 -10.28 -14.61
C PRO A 14 -8.37 -9.20 -13.53
N ILE A 15 -8.86 -8.05 -13.92
CA ILE A 15 -8.93 -6.87 -13.03
C ILE A 15 -9.72 -7.13 -11.73
N ASP A 16 -10.80 -7.91 -11.82
CA ASP A 16 -11.62 -8.24 -10.64
C ASP A 16 -10.84 -9.06 -9.62
N GLU A 17 -10.02 -10.00 -10.09
CA GLU A 17 -9.19 -10.83 -9.21
C GLU A 17 -8.07 -10.02 -8.56
N VAL A 18 -7.44 -9.15 -9.34
CA VAL A 18 -6.38 -8.27 -8.83
C VAL A 18 -6.95 -7.31 -7.78
N PHE A 19 -8.09 -6.72 -8.07
CA PHE A 19 -8.74 -5.81 -7.13
C PHE A 19 -9.11 -6.51 -5.82
N ALA A 20 -9.72 -7.68 -5.89
CA ALA A 20 -10.11 -8.44 -4.71
C ALA A 20 -8.91 -8.79 -3.82
N PHE A 21 -7.79 -9.17 -4.43
CA PHE A 21 -6.56 -9.47 -3.69
C PHE A 21 -6.01 -8.23 -2.97
N LEU A 22 -5.89 -7.11 -3.69
CA LEU A 22 -5.31 -5.88 -3.16
C LEU A 22 -6.24 -5.16 -2.17
N ALA A 23 -7.55 -5.32 -2.32
CA ALA A 23 -8.53 -4.73 -1.41
C ALA A 23 -8.43 -5.32 0.00
N ASP A 24 -8.02 -6.56 0.12
CA ASP A 24 -7.80 -7.21 1.41
C ASP A 24 -6.39 -6.89 1.92
N GLY A 25 -6.28 -5.89 2.79
CA GLY A 25 -5.00 -5.47 3.38
C GLY A 25 -4.28 -6.57 4.13
N THR A 26 -4.97 -7.64 4.55
CA THR A 26 -4.32 -8.78 5.21
C THR A 26 -3.40 -9.57 4.28
N ASN A 27 -3.44 -9.30 2.99
CA ASN A 27 -2.51 -9.86 2.00
C ASN A 27 -1.17 -9.09 1.94
N ASP A 28 -1.08 -7.92 2.55
CA ASP A 28 0.11 -7.06 2.46
C ASP A 28 1.44 -7.76 2.80
N PRO A 29 1.52 -8.61 3.83
CA PRO A 29 2.78 -9.32 4.12
C PRO A 29 3.30 -10.19 2.97
N LYS A 30 2.44 -10.56 2.04
CA LYS A 30 2.83 -11.42 0.90
C LYS A 30 3.73 -10.69 -0.10
N PHE A 31 3.71 -9.35 -0.11
CA PHE A 31 4.54 -8.54 -1.02
C PHE A 31 5.29 -7.40 -0.33
N SER A 32 4.97 -7.10 0.93
CA SER A 32 5.64 -6.07 1.71
C SER A 32 6.40 -6.71 2.87
N PRO A 33 7.72 -6.95 2.73
CA PRO A 33 8.49 -7.68 3.75
C PRO A 33 8.62 -6.93 5.07
N ARG A 34 8.36 -5.62 5.09
CA ARG A 34 8.39 -4.83 6.33
C ARG A 34 7.15 -5.03 7.18
N VAL A 35 6.02 -5.41 6.58
CA VAL A 35 4.77 -5.66 7.32
C VAL A 35 4.85 -7.02 7.97
N GLN A 36 4.99 -7.05 9.30
CA GLN A 36 5.13 -8.30 10.05
C GLN A 36 3.79 -8.95 10.34
N GLU A 37 2.79 -8.13 10.65
CA GLU A 37 1.43 -8.59 10.84
C GLU A 37 0.46 -7.46 10.50
N ILE A 38 -0.73 -7.82 10.08
CA ILE A 38 -1.80 -6.89 9.77
C ILE A 38 -3.15 -7.55 10.02
N ARG A 39 -4.10 -6.80 10.53
CA ARG A 39 -5.46 -7.28 10.78
C ARG A 39 -6.48 -6.20 10.46
N LYS A 40 -7.66 -6.64 10.05
CA LYS A 40 -8.81 -5.77 9.89
C LYS A 40 -9.47 -5.59 11.25
N THR A 41 -9.66 -4.34 11.70
CA THR A 41 -10.21 -4.05 13.03
C THR A 41 -11.69 -3.70 13.01
N THR A 42 -12.26 -3.51 11.82
CA THR A 42 -13.70 -3.25 11.64
C THR A 42 -14.42 -4.54 11.29
N ASP A 43 -15.65 -4.73 11.79
CA ASP A 43 -16.43 -5.97 11.60
C ASP A 43 -17.24 -6.00 10.31
N THR A 44 -17.28 -4.88 9.58
CA THR A 44 -18.02 -4.76 8.33
C THR A 44 -17.21 -5.28 7.14
N PRO A 45 -17.85 -5.62 6.02
CA PRO A 45 -17.14 -5.92 4.78
C PRO A 45 -16.22 -4.77 4.37
N ILE A 46 -15.16 -5.09 3.62
CA ILE A 46 -14.17 -4.09 3.18
C ILE A 46 -14.84 -3.04 2.29
N ALA A 47 -14.73 -1.78 2.69
CA ALA A 47 -15.32 -0.61 2.04
C ALA A 47 -14.64 0.65 2.54
N VAL A 48 -15.13 1.83 2.13
CA VAL A 48 -14.72 3.10 2.73
C VAL A 48 -15.00 3.04 4.24
N GLY A 49 -14.01 3.46 5.03
CA GLY A 49 -14.09 3.42 6.50
C GLY A 49 -13.50 2.15 7.12
N THR A 50 -13.19 1.13 6.33
CA THR A 50 -12.48 -0.06 6.84
C THR A 50 -11.12 0.35 7.38
N VAL A 51 -10.77 -0.18 8.56
CA VAL A 51 -9.49 0.10 9.22
C VAL A 51 -8.67 -1.18 9.32
N PHE A 52 -7.40 -1.07 8.96
CA PHE A 52 -6.39 -2.11 9.14
C PHE A 52 -5.34 -1.61 10.13
N GLU A 53 -4.94 -2.47 11.06
CA GLU A 53 -3.81 -2.22 11.96
C GLU A 53 -2.68 -3.16 11.61
N SER A 54 -1.48 -2.61 11.52
CA SER A 54 -0.29 -3.37 11.15
C SER A 54 0.87 -3.08 12.09
N LYS A 55 1.81 -4.04 12.15
CA LYS A 55 3.14 -3.82 12.74
C LYS A 55 4.15 -3.87 11.63
N VAL A 56 4.92 -2.79 11.52
CA VAL A 56 5.89 -2.60 10.46
C VAL A 56 7.28 -2.50 11.08
N LYS A 57 8.21 -3.30 10.58
CA LYS A 57 9.61 -3.24 10.99
C LYS A 57 10.40 -2.46 9.96
N ASP A 58 11.03 -1.39 10.41
CA ASP A 58 11.83 -0.53 9.57
C ASP A 58 13.06 -0.07 10.35
N ALA A 59 14.24 -0.19 9.75
CA ALA A 59 15.51 0.18 10.37
C ALA A 59 15.71 -0.43 11.78
N GLY A 60 15.29 -1.69 11.97
CA GLY A 60 15.41 -2.40 13.25
C GLY A 60 14.36 -2.02 14.29
N MET A 61 13.47 -1.09 13.99
CA MET A 61 12.40 -0.64 14.89
C MET A 61 11.04 -1.13 14.39
N THR A 62 10.21 -1.62 15.32
CA THR A 62 8.83 -2.00 15.01
C THR A 62 7.89 -0.89 15.44
N THR A 63 7.05 -0.44 14.51
CA THR A 63 6.03 0.59 14.76
C THR A 63 4.65 0.04 14.48
N SER A 64 3.66 0.49 15.25
CA SER A 64 2.25 0.20 15.00
C SER A 64 1.66 1.24 14.07
N ARG A 65 0.95 0.80 13.05
CA ARG A 65 0.32 1.69 12.08
C ARG A 65 -1.14 1.32 11.88
N ARG A 66 -1.94 2.34 11.68
CA ARG A 66 -3.38 2.18 11.45
C ARG A 66 -3.74 2.96 10.19
N PHE A 67 -4.36 2.26 9.22
CA PHE A 67 -4.77 2.84 7.96
C PHE A 67 -6.28 2.70 7.80
N GLU A 68 -6.90 3.75 7.31
CA GLU A 68 -8.33 3.76 6.98
C GLU A 68 -8.50 3.89 5.47
N LEU A 69 -9.40 3.09 4.89
CA LEU A 69 -9.74 3.22 3.48
C LEU A 69 -10.61 4.46 3.28
N THR A 70 -10.15 5.38 2.45
CA THR A 70 -10.80 6.67 2.18
C THR A 70 -11.55 6.68 0.85
N ALA A 71 -11.20 5.77 -0.08
CA ALA A 71 -11.93 5.54 -1.32
C ALA A 71 -11.88 4.07 -1.68
N PHE A 72 -12.95 3.56 -2.23
CA PHE A 72 -13.09 2.16 -2.60
C PHE A 72 -14.05 2.05 -3.79
N GLU A 73 -13.49 2.02 -4.99
CA GLU A 73 -14.26 2.00 -6.25
C GLU A 73 -13.84 0.79 -7.06
N ALA A 74 -14.54 -0.32 -6.87
CA ALA A 74 -14.24 -1.55 -7.58
C ALA A 74 -14.58 -1.42 -9.07
N PRO A 75 -13.73 -1.96 -9.96
CA PRO A 75 -12.47 -2.65 -9.70
C PRO A 75 -11.22 -1.78 -9.96
N THR A 76 -11.30 -0.45 -9.86
CA THR A 76 -10.29 0.46 -10.41
C THR A 76 -9.51 1.27 -9.36
N LYS A 77 -10.05 1.46 -8.15
CA LYS A 77 -9.46 2.46 -7.25
C LYS A 77 -9.61 2.10 -5.79
N ILE A 78 -8.50 2.17 -5.05
CA ILE A 78 -8.46 2.08 -3.59
C ILE A 78 -7.60 3.23 -3.10
N ARG A 79 -8.05 3.92 -2.03
CA ARG A 79 -7.27 4.96 -1.35
C ARG A 79 -7.25 4.69 0.14
N TRP A 80 -6.17 5.08 0.79
CA TRP A 80 -6.00 4.98 2.24
C TRP A 80 -5.32 6.20 2.80
N ALA A 81 -5.49 6.40 4.10
CA ALA A 81 -4.79 7.41 4.88
C ALA A 81 -4.37 6.80 6.21
N GLU A 82 -3.15 7.08 6.63
CA GLU A 82 -2.68 6.67 7.94
C GLU A 82 -3.33 7.51 9.03
N ARG A 83 -3.84 6.84 10.08
CA ARG A 83 -4.48 7.49 11.24
C ARG A 83 -3.63 7.38 12.51
N SER A 84 -2.50 6.70 12.45
CA SER A 84 -1.58 6.57 13.58
C SER A 84 -0.57 7.74 13.62
N LYS A 85 0.05 7.92 14.78
CA LYS A 85 1.09 8.93 14.97
C LYS A 85 2.45 8.24 14.87
N ASN A 86 3.26 8.69 13.93
CA ASN A 86 4.62 8.22 13.72
C ASN A 86 5.46 9.42 13.24
N ILE A 87 6.78 9.31 13.31
CA ILE A 87 7.67 10.39 12.85
C ILE A 87 7.59 10.58 11.32
N VAL A 88 7.30 9.53 10.58
CA VAL A 88 6.96 9.61 9.15
C VAL A 88 5.66 8.85 8.95
N THR A 89 4.68 9.52 8.34
CA THR A 89 3.35 8.93 8.07
C THR A 89 3.02 8.97 6.59
N VAL A 90 1.98 8.22 6.23
CA VAL A 90 1.42 8.18 4.88
C VAL A 90 0.03 8.84 4.91
N PRO A 91 -0.06 10.16 4.70
CA PRO A 91 -1.35 10.85 4.73
C PRO A 91 -2.29 10.45 3.58
N ASP A 92 -1.71 9.97 2.47
CA ASP A 92 -2.49 9.54 1.31
C ASP A 92 -1.70 8.50 0.53
N GLY A 93 -2.39 7.48 0.07
CA GLY A 93 -1.85 6.45 -0.80
C GLY A 93 -2.95 5.65 -1.45
N GLY A 94 -2.58 4.75 -2.34
CA GLY A 94 -3.57 3.90 -2.98
C GLY A 94 -3.07 3.06 -4.13
N TYR A 95 -4.03 2.33 -4.68
CA TYR A 95 -3.88 1.57 -5.92
C TYR A 95 -4.78 2.16 -6.99
N ASP A 96 -4.26 2.25 -8.20
CA ASP A 96 -5.03 2.46 -9.42
C ASP A 96 -4.88 1.23 -10.30
N LEU A 97 -6.00 0.67 -10.74
CA LEU A 97 -6.03 -0.50 -11.59
C LEU A 97 -6.63 -0.14 -12.95
N GLU A 98 -5.96 -0.61 -13.99
CA GLU A 98 -6.38 -0.37 -15.37
C GLU A 98 -6.41 -1.71 -16.12
N LYS A 99 -7.54 -2.03 -16.73
CA LYS A 99 -7.69 -3.23 -17.55
C LYS A 99 -6.85 -3.06 -18.81
N VAL A 100 -5.90 -3.96 -19.02
CA VAL A 100 -5.11 -4.03 -20.27
C VAL A 100 -5.78 -4.97 -21.27
N THR A 101 -6.11 -6.18 -20.81
CA THR A 101 -6.88 -7.18 -21.55
C THR A 101 -7.82 -7.89 -20.57
N ASP A 102 -8.60 -8.86 -21.05
CA ASP A 102 -9.47 -9.65 -20.18
C ASP A 102 -8.69 -10.45 -19.12
N THR A 103 -7.38 -10.67 -19.34
CA THR A 103 -6.52 -11.48 -18.46
C THR A 103 -5.30 -10.71 -17.95
N GLN A 104 -5.23 -9.41 -18.21
CA GLN A 104 -4.09 -8.58 -17.80
C GLN A 104 -4.57 -7.27 -17.20
N THR A 105 -3.93 -6.86 -16.10
CA THR A 105 -4.27 -5.64 -15.36
C THR A 105 -2.99 -4.87 -15.04
N LYS A 106 -2.99 -3.57 -15.34
CA LYS A 106 -1.92 -2.69 -14.87
C LYS A 106 -2.29 -2.15 -13.49
N VAL A 107 -1.42 -2.34 -12.52
CA VAL A 107 -1.56 -1.80 -11.16
C VAL A 107 -0.51 -0.73 -10.96
N THR A 108 -0.92 0.41 -10.44
CA THR A 108 -0.01 1.45 -9.95
C THR A 108 -0.26 1.64 -8.46
N ILE A 109 0.79 1.49 -7.65
CA ILE A 109 0.77 1.86 -6.23
C ILE A 109 1.43 3.21 -6.07
N HIS A 110 0.87 4.04 -5.18
CA HIS A 110 1.49 5.30 -4.81
C HIS A 110 1.26 5.59 -3.33
N ASN A 111 2.22 6.27 -2.72
CA ASN A 111 2.12 6.78 -1.35
C ASN A 111 2.78 8.15 -1.29
N THR A 112 2.18 9.05 -0.50
CA THR A 112 2.78 10.32 -0.10
C THR A 112 3.28 10.17 1.33
N PHE A 113 4.44 10.74 1.64
CA PHE A 113 5.03 10.71 2.98
C PHE A 113 5.05 12.10 3.59
N GLU A 114 4.84 12.16 4.90
CA GLU A 114 4.92 13.39 5.68
C GLU A 114 5.76 13.16 6.92
N GLY A 115 6.73 14.04 7.14
CA GLY A 115 7.58 14.02 8.34
C GLY A 115 7.01 14.87 9.46
N HIS A 116 7.11 14.39 10.70
CA HIS A 116 6.64 15.08 11.90
C HIS A 116 7.76 15.21 12.89
N GLY A 117 7.98 16.40 13.44
CA GLY A 117 9.07 16.65 14.38
C GLY A 117 10.42 16.24 13.79
N PHE A 118 11.11 15.30 14.44
CA PHE A 118 12.37 14.73 13.95
C PHE A 118 12.22 14.07 12.57
N GLY A 119 11.05 13.56 12.27
CA GLY A 119 10.75 12.95 10.96
C GLY A 119 10.90 13.89 9.78
N LYS A 120 10.81 15.21 10.00
CA LYS A 120 11.06 16.22 8.95
C LYS A 120 12.51 16.17 8.45
N LEU A 121 13.43 15.67 9.26
CA LEU A 121 14.83 15.53 8.88
C LEU A 121 15.10 14.24 8.10
N ILE A 122 14.28 13.22 8.28
CA ILE A 122 14.52 11.90 7.69
C ILE A 122 13.55 11.53 6.57
N VAL A 123 12.45 12.27 6.39
CA VAL A 123 11.44 11.95 5.37
C VAL A 123 12.03 11.90 3.96
N GLY A 124 13.02 12.74 3.66
CA GLY A 124 13.70 12.72 2.36
C GLY A 124 14.46 11.42 2.11
N PHE A 125 15.11 10.86 3.15
CA PHE A 125 15.79 9.56 3.05
C PHE A 125 14.79 8.42 2.86
N ALA A 126 13.71 8.44 3.65
CA ALA A 126 12.65 7.43 3.54
C ALA A 126 12.03 7.44 2.15
N THR A 127 11.76 8.62 1.61
CA THR A 127 11.21 8.79 0.26
C THR A 127 12.17 8.26 -0.80
N ARG A 128 13.46 8.60 -0.72
CA ARG A 128 14.44 8.11 -1.69
C ARG A 128 14.57 6.59 -1.67
N ALA A 129 14.52 6.00 -0.47
CA ALA A 129 14.55 4.54 -0.34
C ALA A 129 13.32 3.90 -0.99
N ALA A 130 12.14 4.48 -0.77
CA ALA A 130 10.90 4.00 -1.38
C ALA A 130 10.92 4.15 -2.90
N VAL A 131 11.39 5.28 -3.43
CA VAL A 131 11.52 5.50 -4.88
C VAL A 131 12.47 4.48 -5.50
N LYS A 132 13.59 4.23 -4.85
CA LYS A 132 14.56 3.23 -5.33
C LYS A 132 13.98 1.82 -5.34
N ASP A 133 13.18 1.47 -4.34
CA ASP A 133 12.57 0.14 -4.21
C ASP A 133 11.30 -0.01 -5.05
N ALA A 134 10.70 1.07 -5.51
CA ALA A 134 9.38 1.04 -6.14
C ALA A 134 9.23 0.02 -7.28
N PRO A 135 10.19 -0.12 -8.23
CA PRO A 135 10.07 -1.15 -9.26
C PRO A 135 10.06 -2.57 -8.69
N ALA A 136 10.91 -2.85 -7.71
CA ALA A 136 10.97 -4.15 -7.04
C ALA A 136 9.70 -4.41 -6.24
N PHE A 137 9.15 -3.38 -5.60
CA PHE A 137 7.89 -3.48 -4.87
C PHE A 137 6.73 -3.86 -5.82
N ALA A 138 6.63 -3.20 -6.96
CA ALA A 138 5.62 -3.51 -7.96
C ALA A 138 5.75 -4.95 -8.48
N GLU A 139 6.98 -5.44 -8.68
CA GLU A 139 7.21 -6.84 -9.08
C GLU A 139 6.82 -7.83 -7.98
N ARG A 140 7.00 -7.47 -6.69
CA ARG A 140 6.56 -8.31 -5.58
C ARG A 140 5.02 -8.39 -5.53
N ILE A 141 4.34 -7.27 -5.80
CA ILE A 141 2.87 -7.27 -5.91
C ILE A 141 2.43 -8.22 -7.03
N LYS A 142 3.02 -8.09 -8.20
CA LYS A 142 2.74 -8.95 -9.35
C LYS A 142 2.90 -10.43 -8.99
N SER A 143 4.03 -10.79 -8.41
CA SER A 143 4.31 -12.18 -8.04
C SER A 143 3.32 -12.71 -7.00
N ALA A 144 2.96 -11.91 -6.01
CA ALA A 144 2.03 -12.31 -4.97
C ALA A 144 0.61 -12.54 -5.52
N VAL A 145 0.12 -11.65 -6.39
CA VAL A 145 -1.20 -11.80 -7.00
C VAL A 145 -1.24 -13.02 -7.92
N GLU A 146 -0.20 -13.21 -8.72
CA GLU A 146 -0.14 -14.33 -9.67
C GLU A 146 0.01 -15.69 -8.98
N ALA A 147 0.53 -15.71 -7.75
CA ALA A 147 0.67 -16.92 -6.94
C ALA A 147 -0.56 -17.24 -6.09
N ALA A 148 -1.51 -16.32 -6.01
CA ALA A 148 -2.71 -16.50 -5.19
C ALA A 148 -3.71 -17.48 -5.81
#